data_5ca7c3dd0e9128e3d4894ba4edd54e29
#
_entry.id   5ca7c3dd0e9128e3d4894ba4edd54e29
#
_cell.length_a   1.000
_cell.length_b   1.000
_cell.length_c   1.000
_cell.angle_alpha   90.00
_cell.angle_beta   90.00
_cell.angle_gamma   90.00
#
_symmetry.space_group_name_H-M   'P 1'
#
loop_
_entity.id
_entity.type
_entity.pdbx_description
1 polymer ?
#
loop_
_entity_poly.entity_id
_entity_poly.type
_entity_poly.pdbx_seq_one_letter_code
_entity_poly.pdbx_strand_id
1 'polypeptide(L)'
;MLLNKNNIPNLFYIFITTHLILWTLIPSLTNSNLPLDTIEHLAWGSNLDWGFNKHPPAVAFFLEIFYQIFGPQDWAYYLLSQIFVIIAFIVVFKFAEELFKNKILSLVSVLLLEGIYFYNFTTPEFNVNICQLPFWALCVYYSWKLFDKQQINLKDCFLLGVFAAIGFLSKYLFIYLLIAIDLLFFYAIIIKKYQKFDFKFLVSLEVFFVLLVPHLVWLTNNDYATITYGLARTGLENSSLINHITYPLIFLGKQIGILTPFFVMSFFLIKKFKFKVSLKDKKLLFLIFINLVPIGLMFLTSMLTGSKIRTMWMTPFYLFFGVLIVYIFQAQINMNKLKSFMYGFIFLFFLSPILYGYISISKDNKRTDYEGNEIAELVERRWGKNFS
;
A
#
# COMPACT_ATOMS: atom_id res chain seq x y z
N MET A 1 14.15 20.39 -22.02
CA MET A 1 13.36 21.35 -21.19
C MET A 1 11.97 20.76 -20.81
N LEU A 2 11.99 19.48 -20.42
CA LEU A 2 10.76 18.70 -20.11
C LEU A 2 10.09 19.08 -18.78
N LEU A 3 10.79 19.68 -17.83
CA LEU A 3 10.28 20.00 -16.50
C LEU A 3 10.11 21.51 -16.30
N ASN A 4 9.13 22.08 -16.98
CA ASN A 4 8.63 23.43 -16.67
C ASN A 4 7.50 23.29 -15.63
N LYS A 5 7.42 24.20 -14.64
CA LYS A 5 6.40 24.19 -13.58
C LYS A 5 4.96 24.06 -14.13
N ASN A 6 4.69 24.63 -15.27
CA ASN A 6 3.37 24.60 -15.92
C ASN A 6 3.01 23.22 -16.51
N ASN A 7 4.01 22.39 -16.85
CA ASN A 7 3.80 21.09 -17.48
C ASN A 7 3.77 19.92 -16.47
N ILE A 8 4.09 20.18 -15.20
CA ILE A 8 4.16 19.12 -14.19
C ILE A 8 2.83 18.37 -13.99
N PRO A 9 1.65 19.04 -13.91
CA PRO A 9 0.39 18.31 -13.81
C PRO A 9 0.16 17.38 -14.99
N ASN A 10 0.45 17.83 -16.22
CA ASN A 10 0.29 17.01 -17.41
C ASN A 10 1.24 15.80 -17.41
N LEU A 11 2.49 15.99 -16.99
CA LEU A 11 3.45 14.91 -16.85
C LEU A 11 3.00 13.88 -15.78
N PHE A 12 2.43 14.34 -14.69
CA PHE A 12 1.87 13.46 -13.68
C PHE A 12 0.68 12.66 -14.25
N TYR A 13 -0.26 13.31 -14.95
CA TYR A 13 -1.39 12.62 -15.59
C TYR A 13 -0.93 11.63 -16.65
N ILE A 14 0.05 11.99 -17.49
CA ILE A 14 0.64 11.05 -18.47
C ILE A 14 1.24 9.85 -17.75
N PHE A 15 1.99 10.07 -16.67
CA PHE A 15 2.59 8.98 -15.88
C PHE A 15 1.53 8.02 -15.35
N ILE A 16 0.53 8.52 -14.60
CA ILE A 16 -0.48 7.65 -13.98
C ILE A 16 -1.36 6.95 -15.02
N THR A 17 -1.71 7.62 -16.12
CA THR A 17 -2.50 7.02 -17.20
C THR A 17 -1.71 5.93 -17.91
N THR A 18 -0.43 6.17 -18.22
CA THR A 18 0.43 5.17 -18.86
C THR A 18 0.66 3.98 -17.93
N HIS A 19 0.88 4.23 -16.63
CA HIS A 19 1.00 3.17 -15.61
C HIS A 19 -0.26 2.30 -15.57
N LEU A 20 -1.44 2.91 -15.46
CA LEU A 20 -2.72 2.22 -15.47
C LEU A 20 -2.88 1.35 -16.71
N ILE A 21 -2.61 1.90 -17.91
CA ILE A 21 -2.75 1.17 -19.18
C ILE A 21 -1.78 -0.02 -19.24
N LEU A 22 -0.48 0.20 -18.97
CA LEU A 22 0.52 -0.85 -19.09
C LEU A 22 0.27 -2.00 -18.11
N TRP A 23 -0.01 -1.67 -16.84
CA TRP A 23 -0.22 -2.67 -15.78
C TRP A 23 -1.63 -3.28 -15.77
N THR A 24 -2.55 -2.78 -16.60
CA THR A 24 -3.82 -3.45 -16.92
C THR A 24 -3.65 -4.37 -18.11
N LEU A 25 -3.13 -3.84 -19.23
CA LEU A 25 -3.12 -4.57 -20.50
C LEU A 25 -2.11 -5.72 -20.52
N ILE A 26 -0.87 -5.49 -20.03
CA ILE A 26 0.18 -6.51 -20.13
C ILE A 26 -0.21 -7.78 -19.35
N PRO A 27 -0.62 -7.73 -18.07
CA PRO A 27 -1.10 -8.93 -17.38
C PRO A 27 -2.31 -9.57 -18.04
N SER A 28 -3.26 -8.76 -18.55
CA SER A 28 -4.45 -9.27 -19.24
C SER A 28 -4.13 -10.06 -20.52
N LEU A 29 -3.03 -9.71 -21.18
CA LEU A 29 -2.60 -10.36 -22.44
C LEU A 29 -1.61 -11.51 -22.23
N THR A 30 -0.92 -11.55 -21.08
CA THR A 30 0.19 -12.48 -20.86
C THR A 30 -0.06 -13.54 -19.80
N ASN A 31 -1.03 -13.36 -18.90
CA ASN A 31 -1.43 -14.37 -17.92
C ASN A 31 -2.51 -15.28 -18.51
N SER A 32 -2.43 -16.57 -18.22
CA SER A 32 -3.44 -17.56 -18.62
C SER A 32 -4.72 -17.47 -17.78
N ASN A 33 -4.59 -17.09 -16.51
CA ASN A 33 -5.69 -16.95 -15.56
C ASN A 33 -5.42 -15.77 -14.60
N LEU A 34 -6.45 -15.38 -13.84
CA LEU A 34 -6.28 -14.43 -12.73
C LEU A 34 -5.37 -14.97 -11.63
N PRO A 35 -4.66 -14.11 -10.89
CA PRO A 35 -3.91 -14.51 -9.72
C PRO A 35 -4.80 -15.16 -8.64
N LEU A 36 -4.27 -16.16 -7.94
CA LEU A 36 -5.06 -16.99 -7.00
C LEU A 36 -5.72 -16.19 -5.87
N ASP A 37 -5.04 -15.19 -5.31
CA ASP A 37 -5.64 -14.38 -4.23
C ASP A 37 -6.83 -13.56 -4.76
N THR A 38 -6.81 -13.12 -6.02
CA THR A 38 -7.94 -12.42 -6.67
C THR A 38 -9.14 -13.35 -6.81
N ILE A 39 -8.94 -14.59 -7.29
CA ILE A 39 -10.03 -15.58 -7.45
C ILE A 39 -10.61 -15.96 -6.09
N GLU A 40 -9.77 -16.17 -5.08
CA GLU A 40 -10.23 -16.49 -3.73
C GLU A 40 -11.16 -15.38 -3.19
N HIS A 41 -10.78 -14.13 -3.38
CA HIS A 41 -11.61 -13.01 -2.92
C HIS A 41 -12.87 -12.80 -3.79
N LEU A 42 -12.85 -13.13 -5.08
CA LEU A 42 -14.05 -13.17 -5.92
C LEU A 42 -15.05 -14.21 -5.41
N ALA A 43 -14.56 -15.41 -5.09
CA ALA A 43 -15.42 -16.45 -4.53
C ALA A 43 -16.02 -16.04 -3.18
N TRP A 44 -15.29 -15.29 -2.35
CA TRP A 44 -15.83 -14.71 -1.11
C TRP A 44 -16.83 -13.60 -1.36
N GLY A 45 -16.60 -12.77 -2.37
CA GLY A 45 -17.46 -11.64 -2.74
C GLY A 45 -18.89 -12.09 -3.05
N SER A 46 -19.07 -13.26 -3.66
CA SER A 46 -20.39 -13.80 -3.97
C SER A 46 -21.29 -14.01 -2.73
N ASN A 47 -20.72 -14.14 -1.54
CA ASN A 47 -21.46 -14.30 -0.28
C ASN A 47 -21.70 -12.99 0.48
N LEU A 48 -20.94 -11.92 0.19
CA LEU A 48 -20.99 -10.60 0.85
C LEU A 48 -21.02 -10.65 2.39
N ASP A 49 -20.24 -11.56 2.97
CA ASP A 49 -20.17 -11.70 4.42
C ASP A 49 -19.23 -10.64 5.04
N TRP A 50 -19.40 -10.35 6.33
CA TRP A 50 -18.63 -9.34 7.05
C TRP A 50 -17.23 -9.81 7.47
N GLY A 51 -16.81 -10.97 7.04
CA GLY A 51 -15.47 -11.51 7.24
C GLY A 51 -15.31 -12.87 6.57
N PHE A 52 -14.07 -13.30 6.44
CA PHE A 52 -13.70 -14.58 5.86
C PHE A 52 -12.60 -15.20 6.70
N ASN A 53 -12.36 -16.51 6.55
CA ASN A 53 -11.44 -17.22 7.41
C ASN A 53 -10.00 -16.68 7.36
N LYS A 54 -9.58 -16.06 6.23
CA LYS A 54 -8.22 -15.53 6.05
C LYS A 54 -8.11 -14.02 6.20
N HIS A 55 -9.16 -13.27 5.82
CA HIS A 55 -9.08 -11.82 5.67
C HIS A 55 -10.39 -11.11 6.04
N PRO A 56 -10.31 -9.83 6.45
CA PRO A 56 -11.48 -8.96 6.56
C PRO A 56 -12.17 -8.72 5.21
N PRO A 57 -13.41 -8.16 5.18
CA PRO A 57 -14.29 -8.23 4.02
C PRO A 57 -13.99 -7.28 2.85
N ALA A 58 -13.23 -6.18 3.06
CA ALA A 58 -13.21 -5.09 2.09
C ALA A 58 -12.73 -5.49 0.69
N VAL A 59 -11.74 -6.39 0.58
CA VAL A 59 -11.23 -6.85 -0.74
C VAL A 59 -12.31 -7.57 -1.52
N ALA A 60 -13.04 -8.48 -0.86
CA ALA A 60 -14.13 -9.23 -1.45
C ALA A 60 -15.28 -8.30 -1.91
N PHE A 61 -15.61 -7.27 -1.11
CA PHE A 61 -16.63 -6.28 -1.47
C PHE A 61 -16.25 -5.46 -2.70
N PHE A 62 -15.01 -5.00 -2.81
CA PHE A 62 -14.57 -4.27 -4.00
C PHE A 62 -14.56 -5.14 -5.25
N LEU A 63 -14.16 -6.41 -5.13
CA LEU A 63 -14.19 -7.34 -6.25
C LEU A 63 -15.63 -7.65 -6.68
N GLU A 64 -16.53 -7.87 -5.72
CA GLU A 64 -17.95 -8.10 -6.03
C GLU A 64 -18.58 -6.91 -6.76
N ILE A 65 -18.32 -5.67 -6.30
CA ILE A 65 -18.78 -4.47 -7.03
C ILE A 65 -18.30 -4.48 -8.48
N PHE A 66 -17.04 -4.84 -8.72
CA PHE A 66 -16.50 -4.92 -10.08
C PHE A 66 -17.10 -6.07 -10.88
N TYR A 67 -17.35 -7.22 -10.24
CA TYR A 67 -18.03 -8.34 -10.87
C TYR A 67 -19.46 -7.98 -11.31
N GLN A 68 -20.21 -7.27 -10.48
CA GLN A 68 -21.56 -6.82 -10.83
C GLN A 68 -21.58 -5.83 -12.01
N ILE A 69 -20.49 -5.09 -12.24
CA ILE A 69 -20.40 -4.11 -13.35
C ILE A 69 -19.87 -4.76 -14.62
N PHE A 70 -18.81 -5.56 -14.52
CA PHE A 70 -18.04 -6.06 -15.68
C PHE A 70 -18.21 -7.56 -15.93
N GLY A 71 -18.80 -8.31 -14.99
CA GLY A 71 -18.92 -9.76 -15.07
C GLY A 71 -17.56 -10.49 -14.97
N PRO A 72 -17.46 -11.72 -15.49
CA PRO A 72 -16.27 -12.56 -15.41
C PRO A 72 -15.20 -12.16 -16.45
N GLN A 73 -14.76 -10.91 -16.43
CA GLN A 73 -13.78 -10.36 -17.35
C GLN A 73 -12.44 -10.13 -16.63
N ASP A 74 -11.43 -10.92 -16.92
CA ASP A 74 -10.12 -10.86 -16.23
C ASP A 74 -9.47 -9.48 -16.25
N TRP A 75 -9.56 -8.77 -17.39
CA TRP A 75 -9.00 -7.42 -17.51
C TRP A 75 -9.59 -6.42 -16.49
N ALA A 76 -10.86 -6.60 -16.10
CA ALA A 76 -11.52 -5.70 -15.17
C ALA A 76 -10.87 -5.77 -13.76
N TYR A 77 -10.40 -6.92 -13.34
CA TYR A 77 -9.76 -7.10 -12.04
C TYR A 77 -8.33 -6.60 -12.02
N TYR A 78 -7.61 -6.67 -13.15
CA TYR A 78 -6.35 -5.96 -13.33
C TYR A 78 -6.57 -4.44 -13.30
N LEU A 79 -7.61 -3.94 -13.97
CA LEU A 79 -7.99 -2.52 -13.94
C LEU A 79 -8.32 -2.07 -12.52
N LEU A 80 -9.13 -2.82 -11.77
CA LEU A 80 -9.44 -2.53 -10.35
C LEU A 80 -8.16 -2.34 -9.54
N SER A 81 -7.23 -3.26 -9.68
CA SER A 81 -5.94 -3.19 -9.00
C SER A 81 -5.20 -1.90 -9.32
N GLN A 82 -5.13 -1.52 -10.60
CA GLN A 82 -4.45 -0.30 -11.01
C GLN A 82 -5.19 0.97 -10.57
N ILE A 83 -6.51 0.98 -10.53
CA ILE A 83 -7.28 2.10 -9.96
C ILE A 83 -6.87 2.37 -8.52
N PHE A 84 -6.71 1.33 -7.69
CA PHE A 84 -6.29 1.48 -6.29
C PHE A 84 -4.87 2.02 -6.17
N VAL A 85 -3.94 1.56 -6.99
CA VAL A 85 -2.57 2.09 -7.06
C VAL A 85 -2.56 3.55 -7.47
N ILE A 86 -3.30 3.91 -8.52
CA ILE A 86 -3.38 5.28 -9.05
C ILE A 86 -4.02 6.25 -8.04
N ILE A 87 -5.07 5.84 -7.34
CA ILE A 87 -5.65 6.66 -6.26
C ILE A 87 -4.60 6.93 -5.18
N ALA A 88 -3.83 5.92 -4.77
CA ALA A 88 -2.75 6.10 -3.82
C ALA A 88 -1.68 7.09 -4.33
N PHE A 89 -1.25 6.98 -5.59
CA PHE A 89 -0.29 7.91 -6.19
C PHE A 89 -0.82 9.35 -6.26
N ILE A 90 -2.10 9.53 -6.61
CA ILE A 90 -2.75 10.86 -6.62
C ILE A 90 -2.74 11.48 -5.22
N VAL A 91 -3.04 10.70 -4.18
CA VAL A 91 -3.05 11.19 -2.80
C VAL A 91 -1.63 11.52 -2.33
N VAL A 92 -0.63 10.68 -2.64
CA VAL A 92 0.78 10.97 -2.34
C VAL A 92 1.25 12.23 -3.04
N PHE A 93 0.88 12.42 -4.32
CA PHE A 93 1.21 13.64 -5.06
C PHE A 93 0.60 14.89 -4.41
N LYS A 94 -0.69 14.85 -4.08
CA LYS A 94 -1.39 15.97 -3.39
C LYS A 94 -0.78 16.27 -2.04
N PHE A 95 -0.48 15.25 -1.24
CA PHE A 95 0.21 15.40 0.03
C PHE A 95 1.57 16.09 -0.14
N ALA A 96 2.36 15.62 -1.11
CA ALA A 96 3.66 16.19 -1.43
C ALA A 96 3.56 17.65 -1.91
N GLU A 97 2.53 18.00 -2.70
CA GLU A 97 2.28 19.40 -3.10
C GLU A 97 1.99 20.31 -1.90
N GLU A 98 1.18 19.85 -0.95
CA GLU A 98 0.90 20.61 0.27
C GLU A 98 2.14 20.75 1.16
N LEU A 99 2.97 19.70 1.23
CA LEU A 99 4.18 19.68 2.06
C LEU A 99 5.30 20.56 1.50
N PHE A 100 5.63 20.39 0.20
CA PHE A 100 6.77 21.07 -0.45
C PHE A 100 6.43 22.46 -0.99
N LYS A 101 5.17 22.73 -1.35
CA LYS A 101 4.76 23.87 -2.16
C LYS A 101 5.56 23.97 -3.48
N ASN A 102 6.02 22.82 -3.98
CA ASN A 102 6.85 22.68 -5.18
C ASN A 102 6.44 21.44 -5.97
N LYS A 103 5.79 21.67 -7.12
CA LYS A 103 5.27 20.61 -7.98
C LYS A 103 6.34 19.64 -8.53
N ILE A 104 7.56 20.14 -8.78
CA ILE A 104 8.66 19.31 -9.28
C ILE A 104 9.07 18.29 -8.22
N LEU A 105 9.25 18.72 -6.97
CA LEU A 105 9.59 17.84 -5.86
C LEU A 105 8.48 16.83 -5.60
N SER A 106 7.21 17.27 -5.73
CA SER A 106 6.04 16.39 -5.59
C SER A 106 6.01 15.30 -6.65
N LEU A 107 6.22 15.66 -7.93
CA LEU A 107 6.30 14.69 -9.02
C LEU A 107 7.43 13.69 -8.79
N VAL A 108 8.63 14.17 -8.49
CA VAL A 108 9.81 13.32 -8.25
C VAL A 108 9.56 12.35 -7.10
N SER A 109 8.88 12.80 -6.04
CA SER A 109 8.53 11.93 -4.90
C SER A 109 7.67 10.73 -5.30
N VAL A 110 6.73 10.93 -6.24
CA VAL A 110 5.88 9.83 -6.73
C VAL A 110 6.64 8.98 -7.76
N LEU A 111 7.41 9.58 -8.67
CA LEU A 111 8.18 8.84 -9.66
C LEU A 111 9.23 7.90 -9.02
N LEU A 112 9.75 8.25 -7.84
CA LEU A 112 10.64 7.37 -7.07
C LEU A 112 9.99 6.05 -6.66
N LEU A 113 8.66 6.00 -6.55
CA LEU A 113 7.94 4.78 -6.18
C LEU A 113 8.09 3.67 -7.24
N GLU A 114 8.34 4.02 -8.50
CA GLU A 114 8.65 3.04 -9.55
C GLU A 114 9.95 2.25 -9.28
N GLY A 115 10.82 2.74 -8.41
CA GLY A 115 11.96 1.99 -7.91
C GLY A 115 11.61 0.95 -6.84
N ILE A 116 10.34 0.81 -6.47
CA ILE A 116 9.89 -0.14 -5.45
C ILE A 116 9.01 -1.20 -6.09
N TYR A 117 9.48 -2.44 -6.06
CA TYR A 117 8.83 -3.62 -6.60
C TYR A 117 7.32 -3.74 -6.30
N PHE A 118 6.87 -3.23 -5.14
CA PHE A 118 5.48 -3.30 -4.72
C PHE A 118 4.51 -2.38 -5.48
N TYR A 119 5.02 -1.39 -6.20
CA TYR A 119 4.16 -0.41 -6.91
C TYR A 119 4.15 -0.61 -8.43
N ASN A 120 4.80 -1.68 -8.88
CA ASN A 120 4.79 -2.11 -10.27
C ASN A 120 4.57 -3.63 -10.39
N PHE A 121 5.58 -4.45 -10.17
CA PHE A 121 5.59 -5.88 -10.47
C PHE A 121 4.53 -6.71 -9.75
N THR A 122 4.13 -6.33 -8.51
CA THR A 122 3.13 -7.05 -7.73
C THR A 122 1.72 -6.48 -7.83
N THR A 123 1.57 -5.36 -8.54
CA THR A 123 0.28 -4.67 -8.65
C THR A 123 -0.78 -5.36 -9.52
N PRO A 124 -0.46 -6.28 -10.43
CA PRO A 124 -1.51 -7.01 -11.17
C PRO A 124 -2.44 -7.83 -10.28
N GLU A 125 -1.97 -8.33 -9.15
CA GLU A 125 -2.79 -9.12 -8.23
C GLU A 125 -3.59 -8.21 -7.28
N PHE A 126 -4.89 -8.05 -7.50
CA PHE A 126 -5.76 -7.37 -6.55
C PHE A 126 -5.96 -8.23 -5.31
N ASN A 127 -5.30 -7.86 -4.25
CA ASN A 127 -5.31 -8.56 -2.98
C ASN A 127 -5.33 -7.57 -1.79
N VAL A 128 -5.30 -8.07 -0.58
CA VAL A 128 -5.33 -7.27 0.66
C VAL A 128 -4.23 -6.19 0.72
N ASN A 129 -3.07 -6.41 0.07
CA ASN A 129 -1.97 -5.45 0.11
C ASN A 129 -2.23 -4.26 -0.81
N ILE A 130 -2.80 -4.50 -1.97
CA ILE A 130 -3.18 -3.44 -2.92
C ILE A 130 -4.43 -2.71 -2.45
N CYS A 131 -5.43 -3.45 -1.95
CA CYS A 131 -6.69 -2.87 -1.47
C CYS A 131 -6.47 -1.80 -0.39
N GLN A 132 -5.51 -1.99 0.51
CA GLN A 132 -5.25 -1.01 1.58
C GLN A 132 -4.49 0.25 1.13
N LEU A 133 -3.84 0.26 -0.07
CA LEU A 133 -2.99 1.38 -0.51
C LEU A 133 -3.67 2.74 -0.52
N PRO A 134 -4.84 2.94 -1.17
CA PRO A 134 -5.49 4.24 -1.18
C PRO A 134 -5.92 4.69 0.23
N PHE A 135 -6.35 3.77 1.09
CA PHE A 135 -6.78 4.08 2.45
C PHE A 135 -5.58 4.44 3.33
N TRP A 136 -4.43 3.78 3.15
CA TRP A 136 -3.16 4.15 3.78
C TRP A 136 -2.77 5.58 3.40
N ALA A 137 -2.80 5.90 2.10
CA ALA A 137 -2.49 7.23 1.60
C ALA A 137 -3.45 8.29 2.16
N LEU A 138 -4.76 8.02 2.18
CA LEU A 138 -5.78 8.92 2.68
C LEU A 138 -5.67 9.12 4.20
N CYS A 139 -5.40 8.09 4.97
CA CYS A 139 -5.15 8.22 6.41
C CYS A 139 -3.95 9.13 6.68
N VAL A 140 -2.83 8.96 5.97
CA VAL A 140 -1.67 9.84 6.10
C VAL A 140 -2.02 11.27 5.71
N TYR A 141 -2.76 11.47 4.62
CA TYR A 141 -3.13 12.80 4.14
C TYR A 141 -4.06 13.54 5.11
N TYR A 142 -5.09 12.87 5.65
CA TYR A 142 -5.99 13.50 6.63
C TYR A 142 -5.33 13.68 7.99
N SER A 143 -4.46 12.76 8.42
CA SER A 143 -3.63 12.95 9.61
C SER A 143 -2.70 14.16 9.47
N TRP A 144 -2.12 14.38 8.27
CA TRP A 144 -1.34 15.58 7.99
C TRP A 144 -2.18 16.86 8.11
N LYS A 145 -3.38 16.87 7.54
CA LYS A 145 -4.30 18.01 7.67
C LYS A 145 -4.63 18.37 9.12
N LEU A 146 -4.83 17.35 9.94
CA LEU A 146 -5.08 17.52 11.38
C LEU A 146 -3.83 17.94 12.14
N PHE A 147 -2.65 17.46 11.72
CA PHE A 147 -1.37 17.77 12.35
C PHE A 147 -0.84 19.16 12.02
N ASP A 148 -1.01 19.63 10.79
CA ASP A 148 -0.47 20.92 10.32
C ASP A 148 -1.32 22.12 10.74
N LYS A 149 -2.65 21.93 10.87
CA LYS A 149 -3.60 23.00 11.21
C LYS A 149 -3.70 23.24 12.72
N GLN A 150 -3.88 24.51 13.09
CA GLN A 150 -4.16 24.87 14.49
C GLN A 150 -5.63 24.63 14.88
N GLN A 151 -6.56 24.67 13.93
CA GLN A 151 -7.97 24.40 14.15
C GLN A 151 -8.36 23.07 13.55
N ILE A 152 -8.86 22.19 14.39
CA ILE A 152 -9.31 20.85 13.99
C ILE A 152 -10.65 20.94 13.27
N ASN A 153 -10.70 20.39 12.07
CA ASN A 153 -11.92 20.30 11.28
C ASN A 153 -12.58 18.94 11.48
N LEU A 154 -13.86 18.96 11.88
CA LEU A 154 -14.66 17.77 12.15
C LEU A 154 -14.75 16.85 10.92
N LYS A 155 -14.88 17.43 9.72
CA LYS A 155 -14.90 16.66 8.46
C LYS A 155 -13.60 15.88 8.26
N ASP A 156 -12.44 16.48 8.56
CA ASP A 156 -11.14 15.81 8.40
C ASP A 156 -11.01 14.66 9.43
N CYS A 157 -11.56 14.82 10.66
CA CYS A 157 -11.63 13.74 11.66
C CYS A 157 -12.56 12.61 11.21
N PHE A 158 -13.75 12.93 10.71
CA PHE A 158 -14.70 11.94 10.19
C PHE A 158 -14.08 11.11 9.06
N LEU A 159 -13.47 11.78 8.07
CA LEU A 159 -12.83 11.11 6.94
C LEU A 159 -11.64 10.26 7.36
N LEU A 160 -10.85 10.71 8.34
CA LEU A 160 -9.78 9.88 8.91
C LEU A 160 -10.35 8.59 9.50
N GLY A 161 -11.43 8.66 10.28
CA GLY A 161 -12.09 7.49 10.85
C GLY A 161 -12.62 6.52 9.79
N VAL A 162 -13.28 7.05 8.74
CA VAL A 162 -13.77 6.23 7.61
C VAL A 162 -12.63 5.49 6.91
N PHE A 163 -11.57 6.21 6.53
CA PHE A 163 -10.46 5.58 5.80
C PHE A 163 -9.64 4.64 6.69
N ALA A 164 -9.52 4.93 7.97
CA ALA A 164 -8.92 4.03 8.95
C ALA A 164 -9.70 2.70 9.04
N ALA A 165 -11.04 2.77 9.12
CA ALA A 165 -11.89 1.59 9.18
C ALA A 165 -11.79 0.74 7.90
N ILE A 166 -11.94 1.34 6.71
CA ILE A 166 -11.84 0.60 5.45
C ILE A 166 -10.44 0.02 5.25
N GLY A 167 -9.39 0.77 5.60
CA GLY A 167 -8.01 0.28 5.56
C GLY A 167 -7.79 -0.93 6.49
N PHE A 168 -8.31 -0.88 7.70
CA PHE A 168 -8.25 -2.00 8.65
C PHE A 168 -9.09 -3.21 8.17
N LEU A 169 -10.28 -2.95 7.61
CA LEU A 169 -11.13 -3.97 7.00
C LEU A 169 -10.56 -4.54 5.70
N SER A 170 -9.55 -3.90 5.11
CA SER A 170 -8.76 -4.46 4.00
C SER A 170 -7.70 -5.43 4.52
N LYS A 171 -7.02 -5.08 5.63
CA LYS A 171 -6.00 -5.92 6.26
C LYS A 171 -5.67 -5.45 7.67
N TYR A 172 -5.63 -6.34 8.65
CA TYR A 172 -5.34 -5.99 10.05
C TYR A 172 -3.95 -5.35 10.25
N LEU A 173 -2.98 -5.63 9.38
CA LEU A 173 -1.65 -4.98 9.45
C LEU A 173 -1.71 -3.45 9.24
N PHE A 174 -2.83 -2.91 8.82
CA PHE A 174 -3.10 -1.48 8.77
C PHE A 174 -2.98 -0.82 10.17
N ILE A 175 -3.15 -1.60 11.24
CA ILE A 175 -2.99 -1.15 12.62
C ILE A 175 -1.63 -0.51 12.89
N TYR A 176 -0.56 -0.94 12.20
CA TYR A 176 0.78 -0.36 12.38
C TYR A 176 0.85 1.12 11.97
N LEU A 177 0.09 1.50 10.93
CA LEU A 177 -0.06 2.92 10.57
C LEU A 177 -0.85 3.67 11.64
N LEU A 178 -1.97 3.10 12.10
CA LEU A 178 -2.83 3.77 13.09
C LEU A 178 -2.07 4.01 14.40
N ILE A 179 -1.34 3.01 14.90
CA ILE A 179 -0.47 3.18 16.08
C ILE A 179 0.59 4.25 15.83
N ALA A 180 1.21 4.30 14.64
CA ALA A 180 2.20 5.32 14.33
C ALA A 180 1.59 6.74 14.31
N ILE A 181 0.36 6.90 13.82
CA ILE A 181 -0.38 8.15 13.84
C ILE A 181 -0.72 8.55 15.27
N ASP A 182 -1.23 7.62 16.08
CA ASP A 182 -1.57 7.88 17.49
C ASP A 182 -0.33 8.27 18.30
N LEU A 183 0.80 7.57 18.11
CA LEU A 183 2.07 7.91 18.74
C LEU A 183 2.57 9.30 18.29
N LEU A 184 2.39 9.67 17.03
CA LEU A 184 2.72 11.01 16.54
C LEU A 184 1.89 12.08 17.24
N PHE A 185 0.56 11.91 17.31
CA PHE A 185 -0.31 12.88 17.99
C PHE A 185 -0.05 12.94 19.49
N PHE A 186 0.16 11.80 20.13
CA PHE A 186 0.57 11.76 21.54
C PHE A 186 1.86 12.57 21.76
N TYR A 187 2.89 12.32 20.94
CA TYR A 187 4.16 13.04 21.02
C TYR A 187 3.99 14.55 20.75
N ALA A 188 3.18 14.91 19.76
CA ALA A 188 2.94 16.31 19.40
C ALA A 188 2.15 17.09 20.47
N ILE A 189 1.17 16.46 21.10
CA ILE A 189 0.28 17.09 22.09
C ILE A 189 0.93 17.11 23.47
N ILE A 190 1.42 15.97 23.95
CA ILE A 190 1.86 15.82 25.34
C ILE A 190 3.32 16.26 25.51
N ILE A 191 4.21 15.83 24.61
CA ILE A 191 5.66 16.04 24.77
C ILE A 191 6.11 17.37 24.17
N LYS A 192 5.76 17.62 22.92
CA LYS A 192 6.19 18.84 22.19
C LYS A 192 5.27 20.03 22.38
N LYS A 193 4.03 19.81 22.78
CA LYS A 193 3.00 20.86 22.92
C LYS A 193 2.83 21.71 21.65
N TYR A 194 3.01 21.08 20.48
CA TYR A 194 2.81 21.73 19.18
C TYR A 194 1.34 22.01 18.90
N GLN A 195 0.45 21.22 19.51
CA GLN A 195 -0.98 21.27 19.32
C GLN A 195 -1.66 20.99 20.67
N LYS A 196 -2.86 21.54 20.86
CA LYS A 196 -3.73 21.21 22.01
C LYS A 196 -4.60 20.01 21.68
N PHE A 197 -4.92 19.23 22.68
CA PHE A 197 -5.94 18.20 22.52
C PHE A 197 -7.29 18.85 22.22
N ASP A 198 -8.00 18.33 21.20
CA ASP A 198 -9.35 18.76 20.82
C ASP A 198 -10.23 17.50 20.82
N PHE A 199 -11.37 17.56 21.50
CA PHE A 199 -12.33 16.44 21.57
C PHE A 199 -12.83 15.97 20.20
N LYS A 200 -12.73 16.81 19.16
CA LYS A 200 -13.04 16.41 17.78
C LYS A 200 -12.22 15.22 17.29
N PHE A 201 -11.02 15.00 17.84
CA PHE A 201 -10.24 13.79 17.52
C PHE A 201 -10.98 12.49 17.87
N LEU A 202 -11.84 12.50 18.89
CA LEU A 202 -12.63 11.33 19.27
C LEU A 202 -13.59 10.90 18.16
N VAL A 203 -14.04 11.82 17.30
CA VAL A 203 -14.88 11.50 16.13
C VAL A 203 -14.19 10.51 15.20
N SER A 204 -12.86 10.59 15.02
CA SER A 204 -12.14 9.62 14.21
C SER A 204 -12.24 8.21 14.81
N LEU A 205 -12.11 8.09 16.13
CA LEU A 205 -12.22 6.81 16.85
C LEU A 205 -13.66 6.29 16.83
N GLU A 206 -14.63 7.16 17.08
CA GLU A 206 -16.07 6.80 17.04
C GLU A 206 -16.44 6.22 15.67
N VAL A 207 -16.14 6.93 14.60
CA VAL A 207 -16.42 6.51 13.22
C VAL A 207 -15.68 5.21 12.90
N PHE A 208 -14.42 5.09 13.28
CA PHE A 208 -13.64 3.86 13.10
C PHE A 208 -14.34 2.67 13.76
N PHE A 209 -14.67 2.76 15.05
CA PHE A 209 -15.29 1.63 15.75
C PHE A 209 -16.71 1.33 15.26
N VAL A 210 -17.52 2.34 14.96
CA VAL A 210 -18.88 2.14 14.42
C VAL A 210 -18.84 1.35 13.11
N LEU A 211 -17.91 1.69 12.21
CA LEU A 211 -17.77 0.98 10.93
C LEU A 211 -17.19 -0.45 11.08
N LEU A 212 -16.50 -0.73 12.18
CA LEU A 212 -16.01 -2.07 12.48
C LEU A 212 -17.05 -2.99 13.13
N VAL A 213 -18.13 -2.45 13.69
CA VAL A 213 -19.13 -3.25 14.45
C VAL A 213 -19.61 -4.49 13.68
N PRO A 214 -20.02 -4.40 12.39
CA PRO A 214 -20.49 -5.59 11.68
C PRO A 214 -19.42 -6.69 11.58
N HIS A 215 -18.17 -6.31 11.34
CA HIS A 215 -17.05 -7.25 11.28
C HIS A 215 -16.72 -7.85 12.67
N LEU A 216 -16.78 -7.04 13.73
CA LEU A 216 -16.54 -7.52 15.09
C LEU A 216 -17.62 -8.54 15.53
N VAL A 217 -18.90 -8.28 15.18
CA VAL A 217 -19.99 -9.25 15.41
C VAL A 217 -19.74 -10.53 14.61
N TRP A 218 -19.34 -10.40 13.35
CA TRP A 218 -18.97 -11.57 12.54
C TRP A 218 -17.83 -12.38 13.16
N LEU A 219 -16.77 -11.73 13.63
CA LEU A 219 -15.62 -12.38 14.28
C LEU A 219 -16.03 -13.20 15.51
N THR A 220 -16.89 -12.63 16.37
CA THR A 220 -17.38 -13.34 17.58
C THR A 220 -18.23 -14.55 17.23
N ASN A 221 -19.01 -14.48 16.15
CA ASN A 221 -19.86 -15.56 15.69
C ASN A 221 -19.10 -16.66 14.90
N ASN A 222 -17.86 -16.40 14.49
CA ASN A 222 -17.02 -17.28 13.69
C ASN A 222 -15.70 -17.62 14.40
N ASP A 223 -15.69 -17.76 15.72
CA ASP A 223 -14.55 -18.21 16.54
C ASP A 223 -13.25 -17.47 16.25
N TYR A 224 -13.33 -16.18 15.89
CA TYR A 224 -12.18 -15.34 15.53
C TYR A 224 -11.32 -15.93 14.39
N ALA A 225 -11.94 -16.63 13.44
CA ALA A 225 -11.26 -17.40 12.38
C ALA A 225 -10.17 -16.59 11.65
N THR A 226 -10.44 -15.33 11.29
CA THR A 226 -9.46 -14.47 10.59
C THR A 226 -8.22 -14.16 11.45
N ILE A 227 -8.40 -13.99 12.75
CA ILE A 227 -7.31 -13.69 13.69
C ILE A 227 -6.48 -14.95 13.91
N THR A 228 -7.11 -16.09 14.18
CA THR A 228 -6.45 -17.38 14.40
C THR A 228 -5.66 -17.80 13.16
N TYR A 229 -6.23 -17.64 11.96
CA TYR A 229 -5.50 -17.86 10.71
C TYR A 229 -4.28 -16.94 10.58
N GLY A 230 -4.44 -15.65 10.88
CA GLY A 230 -3.34 -14.67 10.84
C GLY A 230 -2.19 -15.07 11.76
N LEU A 231 -2.50 -15.48 13.00
CA LEU A 231 -1.51 -15.92 13.98
C LEU A 231 -0.81 -17.22 13.54
N ALA A 232 -1.55 -18.23 13.11
CA ALA A 232 -0.99 -19.46 12.56
C ALA A 232 -0.05 -19.21 11.37
N ARG A 233 -0.40 -18.24 10.50
CA ARG A 233 0.38 -17.87 9.32
C ARG A 233 1.75 -17.25 9.67
N THR A 234 1.93 -16.71 10.86
CA THR A 234 3.20 -16.14 11.34
C THR A 234 4.17 -17.19 11.87
N GLY A 235 3.73 -18.43 12.10
CA GLY A 235 4.54 -19.51 12.61
C GLY A 235 4.85 -19.39 14.12
N LEU A 236 4.00 -18.68 14.87
CA LEU A 236 4.16 -18.46 16.32
C LEU A 236 4.18 -19.78 17.11
N GLU A 237 3.40 -20.76 16.70
CA GLU A 237 3.29 -22.08 17.38
C GLU A 237 4.61 -22.87 17.37
N ASN A 238 5.50 -22.60 16.42
CA ASN A 238 6.79 -23.28 16.24
C ASN A 238 7.98 -22.32 16.45
N SER A 239 7.84 -21.26 17.25
CA SER A 239 8.90 -20.30 17.48
C SER A 239 9.98 -20.88 18.37
N SER A 240 11.24 -20.86 17.89
CA SER A 240 12.43 -21.12 18.70
C SER A 240 13.11 -19.80 19.10
N LEU A 241 13.89 -19.79 20.18
CA LEU A 241 14.58 -18.57 20.62
C LEU A 241 15.44 -17.92 19.52
N ILE A 242 16.02 -18.72 18.63
CA ILE A 242 16.82 -18.21 17.50
C ILE A 242 15.97 -17.41 16.51
N ASN A 243 14.66 -17.68 16.39
CA ASN A 243 13.76 -16.99 15.48
C ASN A 243 13.60 -15.50 15.83
N HIS A 244 13.72 -15.14 17.13
CA HIS A 244 13.66 -13.76 17.62
C HIS A 244 14.82 -12.89 17.10
N ILE A 245 15.89 -13.51 16.60
CA ILE A 245 17.04 -12.83 16.00
C ILE A 245 17.06 -13.02 14.49
N THR A 246 16.90 -14.25 14.01
CA THR A 246 17.06 -14.59 12.59
C THR A 246 15.95 -13.98 11.72
N TYR A 247 14.70 -14.06 12.15
CA TYR A 247 13.59 -13.54 11.32
C TYR A 247 13.60 -12.02 11.17
N PRO A 248 13.83 -11.19 12.21
CA PRO A 248 14.01 -9.75 12.04
C PRO A 248 15.19 -9.39 11.13
N LEU A 249 16.31 -10.09 11.21
CA LEU A 249 17.47 -9.84 10.35
C LEU A 249 17.20 -10.23 8.89
N ILE A 250 16.56 -11.38 8.65
CA ILE A 250 16.11 -11.79 7.31
C ILE A 250 15.10 -10.79 6.75
N PHE A 251 14.17 -10.30 7.58
CA PHE A 251 13.22 -9.27 7.20
C PHE A 251 13.96 -8.01 6.72
N LEU A 252 14.88 -7.45 7.49
CA LEU A 252 15.66 -6.27 7.12
C LEU A 252 16.44 -6.49 5.82
N GLY A 253 17.13 -7.61 5.68
CA GLY A 253 17.88 -7.93 4.47
C GLY A 253 17.00 -7.94 3.22
N LYS A 254 15.81 -8.52 3.30
CA LYS A 254 14.83 -8.53 2.20
C LYS A 254 14.32 -7.12 1.88
N GLN A 255 14.07 -6.28 2.89
CA GLN A 255 13.63 -4.90 2.66
C GLN A 255 14.71 -4.08 1.94
N ILE A 256 15.98 -4.22 2.33
CA ILE A 256 17.11 -3.57 1.65
C ILE A 256 17.15 -4.00 0.18
N GLY A 257 17.02 -5.31 -0.11
CA GLY A 257 16.99 -5.83 -1.48
C GLY A 257 15.87 -5.20 -2.33
N ILE A 258 14.66 -5.13 -1.78
CA ILE A 258 13.49 -4.55 -2.48
C ILE A 258 13.65 -3.05 -2.72
N LEU A 259 14.24 -2.34 -1.78
CA LEU A 259 14.45 -0.89 -1.87
C LEU A 259 15.72 -0.52 -2.68
N THR A 260 16.52 -1.49 -3.12
CA THR A 260 17.76 -1.19 -3.86
C THR A 260 17.51 -0.36 -5.11
N PRO A 261 16.56 -0.65 -6.03
CA PRO A 261 16.32 0.19 -7.19
C PRO A 261 15.87 1.61 -6.83
N PHE A 262 15.05 1.75 -5.78
CA PHE A 262 14.62 3.03 -5.24
C PHE A 262 15.82 3.87 -4.76
N PHE A 263 16.76 3.27 -4.02
CA PHE A 263 17.96 3.96 -3.58
C PHE A 263 18.88 4.32 -4.75
N VAL A 264 19.01 3.46 -5.75
CA VAL A 264 19.76 3.76 -6.98
C VAL A 264 19.14 4.96 -7.70
N MET A 265 17.81 5.00 -7.87
CA MET A 265 17.12 6.16 -8.45
C MET A 265 17.37 7.43 -7.62
N SER A 266 17.30 7.32 -6.29
CA SER A 266 17.58 8.43 -5.38
C SER A 266 19.00 8.95 -5.50
N PHE A 267 19.98 8.06 -5.72
CA PHE A 267 21.38 8.43 -5.96
C PHE A 267 21.55 9.28 -7.22
N PHE A 268 20.83 8.96 -8.30
CA PHE A 268 20.85 9.80 -9.50
C PHE A 268 20.27 11.20 -9.30
N LEU A 269 19.44 11.39 -8.27
CA LEU A 269 18.79 12.66 -7.96
C LEU A 269 19.64 13.56 -7.05
N ILE A 270 20.39 12.99 -6.10
CA ILE A 270 21.05 13.68 -5.02
C ILE A 270 22.53 13.94 -5.37
N LYS A 271 22.98 15.21 -5.27
CA LYS A 271 24.36 15.59 -5.57
C LYS A 271 25.34 15.27 -4.44
N LYS A 272 24.93 15.48 -3.19
CA LYS A 272 25.73 15.24 -1.98
C LYS A 272 24.82 14.73 -0.86
N PHE A 273 25.20 13.65 -0.22
CA PHE A 273 24.47 13.12 0.93
C PHE A 273 24.88 13.86 2.21
N LYS A 274 24.26 15.00 2.47
CA LYS A 274 24.42 15.74 3.73
C LYS A 274 23.14 15.60 4.54
N PHE A 275 23.20 14.83 5.60
CA PHE A 275 22.06 14.67 6.52
C PHE A 275 21.97 15.87 7.44
N LYS A 276 20.87 16.64 7.32
CA LYS A 276 20.47 17.67 8.29
C LYS A 276 19.12 17.25 8.85
N VAL A 277 19.13 16.36 9.82
CA VAL A 277 17.93 15.91 10.51
C VAL A 277 17.73 16.75 11.76
N SER A 278 16.61 17.47 11.84
CA SER A 278 16.21 18.21 13.03
C SER A 278 14.82 17.76 13.46
N LEU A 279 14.72 17.12 14.61
CA LEU A 279 13.42 16.73 15.19
C LEU A 279 12.59 17.93 15.67
N LYS A 280 13.10 19.18 15.52
CA LYS A 280 12.33 20.40 15.71
C LYS A 280 11.50 20.76 14.47
N ASP A 281 11.82 20.18 13.32
CA ASP A 281 11.07 20.36 12.08
C ASP A 281 9.81 19.46 12.11
N LYS A 282 8.65 20.09 12.23
CA LYS A 282 7.35 19.42 12.29
C LYS A 282 7.07 18.53 11.08
N LYS A 283 7.46 19.00 9.89
CA LYS A 283 7.23 18.25 8.64
C LYS A 283 8.09 16.99 8.60
N LEU A 284 9.36 17.12 8.96
CA LEU A 284 10.26 15.98 9.04
C LEU A 284 9.82 15.00 10.12
N LEU A 285 9.39 15.50 11.29
CA LEU A 285 8.85 14.67 12.36
C LEU A 285 7.67 13.84 11.87
N PHE A 286 6.69 14.47 11.22
CA PHE A 286 5.55 13.77 10.63
C PHE A 286 6.00 12.66 9.67
N LEU A 287 6.89 13.00 8.72
CA LEU A 287 7.40 12.04 7.73
C LEU A 287 8.16 10.87 8.37
N ILE A 288 8.93 11.11 9.42
CA ILE A 288 9.62 10.04 10.17
C ILE A 288 8.60 9.10 10.81
N PHE A 289 7.57 9.64 11.48
CA PHE A 289 6.59 8.81 12.15
C PHE A 289 5.80 7.93 11.17
N ILE A 290 5.27 8.49 10.09
CA ILE A 290 4.46 7.72 9.13
C ILE A 290 5.26 6.70 8.29
N ASN A 291 6.56 6.91 8.11
CA ASN A 291 7.40 6.01 7.32
C ASN A 291 8.19 5.02 8.17
N LEU A 292 8.83 5.46 9.24
CA LEU A 292 9.78 4.62 9.97
C LEU A 292 9.15 3.92 11.16
N VAL A 293 8.18 4.53 11.86
CA VAL A 293 7.55 3.91 13.03
C VAL A 293 6.78 2.63 12.67
N PRO A 294 5.96 2.57 11.60
CA PRO A 294 5.29 1.33 11.22
C PRO A 294 6.29 0.19 10.93
N ILE A 295 7.40 0.49 10.24
CA ILE A 295 8.46 -0.50 9.94
C ILE A 295 9.15 -0.95 11.22
N GLY A 296 9.47 0.00 12.11
CA GLY A 296 10.06 -0.29 13.41
C GLY A 296 9.16 -1.16 14.27
N LEU A 297 7.87 -0.88 14.31
CA LEU A 297 6.87 -1.69 15.01
C LEU A 297 6.79 -3.11 14.42
N MET A 298 6.82 -3.25 13.09
CA MET A 298 6.83 -4.55 12.43
C MET A 298 8.10 -5.35 12.77
N PHE A 299 9.26 -4.70 12.75
CA PHE A 299 10.52 -5.28 13.18
C PHE A 299 10.47 -5.73 14.65
N LEU A 300 9.99 -4.86 15.55
CA LEU A 300 9.82 -5.18 16.96
C LEU A 300 8.85 -6.34 17.19
N THR A 301 7.74 -6.41 16.44
CA THR A 301 6.82 -7.55 16.50
C THR A 301 7.55 -8.84 16.17
N SER A 302 8.30 -8.88 15.05
CA SER A 302 9.08 -10.08 14.70
C SER A 302 10.12 -10.45 15.79
N MET A 303 10.81 -9.45 16.34
CA MET A 303 11.82 -9.65 17.39
C MET A 303 11.20 -10.16 18.70
N LEU A 304 10.06 -9.62 19.11
CA LEU A 304 9.42 -9.98 20.38
C LEU A 304 8.67 -11.32 20.30
N THR A 305 8.10 -11.64 19.15
CA THR A 305 7.24 -12.82 18.98
C THR A 305 7.93 -14.00 18.28
N GLY A 306 9.13 -13.80 17.70
CA GLY A 306 9.78 -14.80 16.85
C GLY A 306 9.00 -15.10 15.56
N SER A 307 8.08 -14.20 15.12
CA SER A 307 7.24 -14.42 13.97
C SER A 307 7.93 -14.06 12.65
N LYS A 308 7.63 -14.84 11.59
CA LYS A 308 8.16 -14.63 10.25
C LYS A 308 7.33 -13.61 9.48
N ILE A 309 7.89 -12.43 9.19
CA ILE A 309 7.27 -11.41 8.38
C ILE A 309 7.39 -11.75 6.89
N ARG A 310 6.26 -11.79 6.17
CA ARG A 310 6.26 -11.96 4.73
C ARG A 310 6.56 -10.63 4.04
N THR A 311 7.45 -10.68 3.06
CA THR A 311 7.94 -9.50 2.36
C THR A 311 6.83 -8.64 1.75
N MET A 312 5.83 -9.26 1.12
CA MET A 312 4.70 -8.56 0.49
C MET A 312 3.76 -7.84 1.47
N TRP A 313 3.85 -8.14 2.77
CA TRP A 313 3.06 -7.42 3.77
C TRP A 313 3.50 -5.96 3.93
N MET A 314 4.71 -5.64 3.46
CA MET A 314 5.29 -4.30 3.54
C MET A 314 4.85 -3.37 2.40
N THR A 315 4.00 -3.81 1.50
CA THR A 315 3.55 -3.03 0.33
C THR A 315 3.14 -1.58 0.67
N PRO A 316 2.26 -1.28 1.63
CA PRO A 316 1.85 0.10 1.90
C PRO A 316 2.88 0.90 2.72
N PHE A 317 3.82 0.25 3.40
CA PHE A 317 4.75 0.90 4.35
C PHE A 317 5.75 1.85 3.68
N TYR A 318 5.99 1.68 2.37
CA TYR A 318 6.95 2.49 1.61
C TYR A 318 6.28 3.58 0.76
N LEU A 319 4.95 3.74 0.86
CA LEU A 319 4.19 4.62 -0.04
C LEU A 319 4.62 6.09 0.06
N PHE A 320 5.12 6.53 1.20
CA PHE A 320 5.61 7.89 1.41
C PHE A 320 7.14 8.01 1.47
N PHE A 321 7.89 6.93 1.17
CA PHE A 321 9.36 6.95 1.18
C PHE A 321 9.94 7.95 0.19
N GLY A 322 9.34 8.07 -1.00
CA GLY A 322 9.75 9.07 -1.98
C GLY A 322 9.65 10.49 -1.42
N VAL A 323 8.56 10.79 -0.70
CA VAL A 323 8.37 12.09 -0.05
C VAL A 323 9.40 12.32 1.07
N LEU A 324 9.66 11.31 1.90
CA LEU A 324 10.66 11.38 2.98
C LEU A 324 12.06 11.67 2.42
N ILE A 325 12.52 10.90 1.42
CA ILE A 325 13.85 11.07 0.83
C ILE A 325 13.99 12.42 0.14
N VAL A 326 12.99 12.81 -0.65
CA VAL A 326 12.99 14.13 -1.31
C VAL A 326 13.00 15.26 -0.27
N TYR A 327 12.25 15.12 0.85
CA TYR A 327 12.24 16.13 1.91
C TYR A 327 13.61 16.29 2.58
N ILE A 328 14.24 15.18 2.95
CA ILE A 328 15.57 15.20 3.61
C ILE A 328 16.62 15.83 2.69
N PHE A 329 16.57 15.55 1.41
CA PHE A 329 17.60 15.95 0.45
C PHE A 329 17.19 17.08 -0.50
N GLN A 330 16.06 17.78 -0.26
CA GLN A 330 15.54 18.81 -1.19
C GLN A 330 16.55 19.89 -1.56
N ALA A 331 17.41 20.29 -0.60
CA ALA A 331 18.48 21.30 -0.85
C ALA A 331 19.65 20.77 -1.71
N GLN A 332 19.78 19.45 -1.85
CA GLN A 332 20.84 18.76 -2.60
C GLN A 332 20.37 18.26 -3.97
N ILE A 333 19.07 18.38 -4.27
CA ILE A 333 18.50 18.05 -5.57
C ILE A 333 18.96 19.09 -6.59
N ASN A 334 19.61 18.64 -7.67
CA ASN A 334 20.13 19.50 -8.71
C ASN A 334 19.40 19.25 -10.03
N MET A 335 18.98 20.32 -10.72
CA MET A 335 18.28 20.25 -12.00
C MET A 335 19.08 19.49 -13.08
N ASN A 336 20.42 19.53 -13.05
CA ASN A 336 21.24 18.76 -13.97
C ASN A 336 21.17 17.25 -13.68
N LYS A 337 21.07 16.87 -12.41
CA LYS A 337 20.89 15.48 -11.99
C LYS A 337 19.45 14.98 -12.22
N LEU A 338 18.49 15.88 -12.27
CA LEU A 338 17.12 15.55 -12.57
C LEU A 338 16.95 14.92 -13.96
N LYS A 339 17.80 15.30 -14.94
CA LYS A 339 17.85 14.63 -16.26
C LYS A 339 18.30 13.17 -16.15
N SER A 340 19.36 12.89 -15.41
CA SER A 340 19.84 11.52 -15.18
C SER A 340 18.81 10.67 -14.43
N PHE A 341 18.14 11.24 -13.43
CA PHE A 341 17.03 10.60 -12.75
C PHE A 341 15.89 10.25 -13.71
N MET A 342 15.50 11.19 -14.59
CA MET A 342 14.42 10.93 -15.57
C MET A 342 14.79 9.81 -16.55
N TYR A 343 16.05 9.71 -16.98
CA TYR A 343 16.48 8.58 -17.82
C TYR A 343 16.38 7.24 -17.07
N GLY A 344 16.84 7.20 -15.81
CA GLY A 344 16.71 6.01 -14.97
C GLY A 344 15.25 5.64 -14.69
N PHE A 345 14.40 6.63 -14.43
CA PHE A 345 12.97 6.44 -14.26
C PHE A 345 12.31 5.87 -15.53
N ILE A 346 12.52 6.50 -16.69
CA ILE A 346 11.93 6.04 -17.96
C ILE A 346 12.38 4.61 -18.28
N PHE A 347 13.67 4.32 -18.07
CA PHE A 347 14.19 2.97 -18.27
C PHE A 347 13.46 1.93 -17.38
N LEU A 348 13.37 2.15 -16.08
CA LEU A 348 12.68 1.23 -15.15
C LEU A 348 11.19 1.16 -15.42
N PHE A 349 10.55 2.29 -15.72
CA PHE A 349 9.11 2.38 -15.97
C PHE A 349 8.65 1.52 -17.14
N PHE A 350 9.44 1.45 -18.22
CA PHE A 350 9.12 0.60 -19.37
C PHE A 350 9.72 -0.81 -19.26
N LEU A 351 10.89 -0.95 -18.63
CA LEU A 351 11.51 -2.26 -18.43
C LEU A 351 10.64 -3.17 -17.55
N SER A 352 10.07 -2.65 -16.47
CA SER A 352 9.32 -3.44 -15.50
C SER A 352 8.13 -4.19 -16.11
N PRO A 353 7.19 -3.54 -16.85
CA PRO A 353 6.07 -4.25 -17.46
C PRO A 353 6.51 -5.17 -18.62
N ILE A 354 7.55 -4.82 -19.38
CA ILE A 354 8.11 -5.71 -20.41
C ILE A 354 8.69 -6.97 -19.77
N LEU A 355 9.46 -6.82 -18.69
CA LEU A 355 10.01 -7.95 -17.96
C LEU A 355 8.93 -8.82 -17.32
N TYR A 356 7.87 -8.19 -16.77
CA TYR A 356 6.70 -8.91 -16.27
C TYR A 356 6.07 -9.76 -17.35
N GLY A 357 5.77 -9.17 -18.53
CA GLY A 357 5.17 -9.89 -19.66
C GLY A 357 6.07 -11.02 -20.16
N TYR A 358 7.39 -10.78 -20.27
CA TYR A 358 8.35 -11.82 -20.66
C TYR A 358 8.35 -13.00 -19.66
N ILE A 359 8.42 -12.73 -18.35
CA ILE A 359 8.38 -13.76 -17.30
C ILE A 359 7.02 -14.48 -17.33
N SER A 360 5.95 -13.75 -17.57
CA SER A 360 4.60 -14.31 -17.65
C SER A 360 4.41 -15.26 -18.81
N ILE A 361 5.09 -15.06 -19.92
CA ILE A 361 5.02 -15.94 -21.09
C ILE A 361 6.02 -17.09 -21.00
N SER A 362 7.26 -16.82 -20.53
CA SER A 362 8.38 -17.76 -20.65
C SER A 362 8.53 -18.72 -19.47
N LYS A 363 7.97 -18.39 -18.29
CA LYS A 363 8.15 -19.19 -17.09
C LYS A 363 6.96 -20.13 -16.89
N ASP A 364 7.21 -21.41 -16.74
CA ASP A 364 6.21 -22.43 -16.40
C ASP A 364 5.90 -22.46 -14.89
N ASN A 365 4.76 -23.07 -14.54
CA ASN A 365 4.32 -23.30 -13.15
C ASN A 365 4.16 -22.03 -12.30
N LYS A 366 3.65 -20.95 -12.87
CA LYS A 366 3.27 -19.73 -12.15
C LYS A 366 1.93 -19.91 -11.42
N ARG A 367 1.66 -19.01 -10.48
CA ARG A 367 0.36 -18.99 -9.77
C ARG A 367 -0.84 -18.66 -10.68
N THR A 368 -0.59 -18.27 -11.92
CA THR A 368 -1.58 -17.98 -12.97
C THR A 368 -1.67 -19.11 -14.02
N ASP A 369 -0.89 -20.20 -13.91
CA ASP A 369 -0.82 -21.29 -14.89
C ASP A 369 -1.56 -22.55 -14.39
N TYR A 370 -2.69 -22.38 -13.73
CA TYR A 370 -3.55 -23.52 -13.41
C TYR A 370 -4.58 -23.74 -14.54
N GLU A 371 -5.05 -24.99 -14.68
CA GLU A 371 -6.00 -25.39 -15.70
C GLU A 371 -7.44 -25.01 -15.28
N GLY A 372 -7.70 -23.68 -15.25
CA GLY A 372 -8.96 -23.14 -14.73
C GLY A 372 -10.19 -23.62 -15.47
N ASN A 373 -10.12 -23.75 -16.80
CA ASN A 373 -11.22 -24.26 -17.62
C ASN A 373 -11.54 -25.74 -17.32
N GLU A 374 -10.52 -26.59 -17.20
CA GLU A 374 -10.72 -28.02 -16.88
C GLU A 374 -11.31 -28.18 -15.47
N ILE A 375 -10.84 -27.39 -14.50
CA ILE A 375 -11.39 -27.37 -13.15
C ILE A 375 -12.86 -26.92 -13.17
N ALA A 376 -13.20 -25.88 -13.91
CA ALA A 376 -14.56 -25.39 -14.06
C ALA A 376 -15.47 -26.45 -14.68
N GLU A 377 -15.03 -27.12 -15.77
CA GLU A 377 -15.79 -28.21 -16.40
C GLU A 377 -16.00 -29.40 -15.44
N LEU A 378 -14.99 -29.78 -14.65
CA LEU A 378 -15.10 -30.85 -13.66
C LEU A 378 -16.13 -30.49 -12.57
N VAL A 379 -16.12 -29.26 -12.11
CA VAL A 379 -17.11 -28.75 -11.14
C VAL A 379 -18.51 -28.77 -11.76
N GLU A 380 -18.69 -28.26 -12.98
CA GLU A 380 -19.96 -28.24 -13.67
C GLU A 380 -20.52 -29.68 -13.92
N ARG A 381 -19.69 -30.62 -14.34
CA ARG A 381 -20.08 -32.00 -14.50
C ARG A 381 -20.54 -32.67 -13.18
N ARG A 382 -19.96 -32.29 -12.04
CA ARG A 382 -20.32 -32.88 -10.74
C ARG A 382 -21.53 -32.21 -10.09
N TRP A 383 -21.66 -30.89 -10.20
CA TRP A 383 -22.68 -30.11 -9.52
C TRP A 383 -23.74 -29.47 -10.43
N GLY A 384 -23.46 -29.23 -11.70
CA GLY A 384 -24.39 -28.56 -12.63
C GLY A 384 -25.70 -29.31 -12.86
N LYS A 385 -25.76 -30.62 -12.60
CA LYS A 385 -26.98 -31.41 -12.63
C LYS A 385 -27.83 -31.34 -11.35
N ASN A 386 -27.33 -30.74 -10.29
CA ASN A 386 -28.00 -30.65 -8.98
C ASN A 386 -28.61 -29.27 -8.70
N PHE A 387 -28.48 -28.33 -9.61
CA PHE A 387 -29.02 -26.95 -9.50
C PHE A 387 -30.14 -26.66 -10.50
N SER A 388 -30.73 -27.68 -11.11
CA SER A 388 -31.94 -27.54 -11.94
C SER A 388 -33.20 -27.80 -11.14
#